data_aa78127c7cd22e1e15e5014b4c4d4b19
#
_entry.id   aa78127c7cd22e1e15e5014b4c4d4b19
#
_cell.length_a   1.000
_cell.length_b   1.000
_cell.length_c   1.000
_cell.angle_alpha   90.00
_cell.angle_beta   90.00
_cell.angle_gamma   90.00
#
_symmetry.space_group_name_H-M   'P 1'
#
loop_
_entity.id
_entity.type
_entity.pdbx_description
1 polymer ?
#
loop_
_entity_poly.entity_id
_entity_poly.type
_entity_poly.pdbx_seq_one_letter_code
_entity_poly.pdbx_strand_id
1 'polypeptide(L)'
;MNIIETRNLAQCYWTKASLPIPRYARWTTQVLFDITLSVPEGSIYALVGTNGAGKTTTLKVLMNLLRPSGGIARVFGVDTVQLGEREFAQIGYISESQQLPKWMTVQQFLDYCRPFYPTWDPALEARLLTRFDLPVDRRLDELSRGTLMKVSLLFSLAYRPKLLVLDEPFGGLDPVARDDVTQGLLESVQQGETTVLISSHDIEEVERLADSVALIDSGRVKFAETIESLLGRFRRIEVAQEEMWLANSHPPAWINRESAAGRTSFIDSAYNREATESLCQKHFPFATVQIQPLSLREIFIA
;
A
#
# COMPACT_ATOMS: atom_id res chain seq x y z
N MET A 1 3.87 -10.63 -15.53
CA MET A 1 4.53 -11.56 -14.58
C MET A 1 4.39 -10.96 -13.19
N ASN A 2 4.36 -11.77 -12.10
CA ASN A 2 4.32 -11.20 -10.75
C ASN A 2 5.75 -11.04 -10.23
N ILE A 3 6.07 -9.85 -9.75
CA ILE A 3 7.37 -9.55 -9.16
C ILE A 3 7.44 -9.96 -7.68
N ILE A 4 6.27 -9.93 -6.99
CA ILE A 4 6.09 -10.39 -5.63
C ILE A 4 4.94 -11.39 -5.60
N GLU A 5 5.13 -12.49 -4.88
CA GLU A 5 4.08 -13.47 -4.59
C GLU A 5 4.17 -13.90 -3.13
N THR A 6 3.03 -13.87 -2.44
CA THR A 6 2.90 -14.50 -1.13
C THR A 6 1.71 -15.47 -1.15
N ARG A 7 1.84 -16.58 -0.42
CA ARG A 7 0.77 -17.56 -0.25
C ARG A 7 0.71 -17.98 1.20
N ASN A 8 -0.42 -17.77 1.82
CA ASN A 8 -0.72 -18.12 3.21
C ASN A 8 0.39 -17.63 4.16
N LEU A 9 0.98 -16.45 3.88
CA LEU A 9 2.08 -15.91 4.66
C LEU A 9 1.63 -15.63 6.09
N ALA A 10 2.35 -16.21 7.06
CA ALA A 10 2.10 -16.05 8.47
C ALA A 10 3.33 -15.55 9.22
N GLN A 11 3.14 -14.69 10.20
CA GLN A 11 4.21 -14.16 11.04
C GLN A 11 3.80 -14.09 12.50
N CYS A 12 4.65 -14.65 13.35
CA CYS A 12 4.53 -14.60 14.80
C CYS A 12 5.76 -13.90 15.41
N TYR A 13 5.53 -13.05 16.40
CA TYR A 13 6.59 -12.47 17.24
C TYR A 13 6.68 -13.19 18.57
N TRP A 14 7.91 -13.40 19.04
CA TRP A 14 8.17 -13.95 20.36
C TRP A 14 8.18 -12.83 21.39
N THR A 15 7.25 -12.83 22.32
CA THR A 15 7.28 -11.91 23.45
C THR A 15 8.12 -12.51 24.58
N LYS A 16 9.14 -11.78 25.04
CA LYS A 16 9.84 -12.14 26.27
C LYS A 16 8.88 -11.88 27.43
N ALA A 17 8.46 -12.94 28.12
CA ALA A 17 7.74 -12.75 29.38
C ALA A 17 8.66 -12.08 30.40
N SER A 18 8.14 -11.08 31.10
CA SER A 18 8.85 -10.38 32.17
C SER A 18 9.07 -11.24 33.46
N LEU A 19 8.56 -12.47 33.49
CA LEU A 19 8.70 -13.43 34.58
C LEU A 19 9.48 -14.66 34.09
N PRO A 20 10.22 -15.37 34.96
CA PRO A 20 10.89 -16.62 34.63
C PRO A 20 9.85 -17.73 34.42
N ILE A 21 9.30 -17.78 33.21
CA ILE A 21 8.34 -18.80 32.79
C ILE A 21 9.14 -19.98 32.21
N PRO A 22 8.73 -21.25 32.41
CA PRO A 22 9.36 -22.40 31.81
C PRO A 22 9.50 -22.27 30.29
N ARG A 23 10.58 -22.80 29.70
CA ARG A 23 10.93 -22.68 28.25
C ARG A 23 9.83 -23.04 27.26
N TYR A 24 8.80 -23.74 27.68
CA TYR A 24 7.64 -24.16 26.88
C TYR A 24 6.46 -23.16 26.90
N ALA A 25 6.48 -22.15 27.76
CA ALA A 25 5.44 -21.12 27.83
C ALA A 25 5.94 -19.82 27.17
N ARG A 26 6.31 -19.87 25.89
CA ARG A 26 6.62 -18.67 25.12
C ARG A 26 5.32 -18.13 24.53
N TRP A 27 4.93 -16.93 24.94
CA TRP A 27 3.81 -16.23 24.33
C TRP A 27 4.23 -15.78 22.92
N THR A 28 3.50 -16.23 21.90
CA THR A 28 3.67 -15.74 20.53
C THR A 28 2.49 -14.85 20.19
N THR A 29 2.78 -13.64 19.72
CA THR A 29 1.76 -12.78 19.13
C THR A 29 1.80 -12.99 17.63
N GLN A 30 0.77 -13.60 17.07
CA GLN A 30 0.62 -13.70 15.62
C GLN A 30 0.14 -12.37 15.07
N VAL A 31 0.83 -11.86 14.07
CA VAL A 31 0.57 -10.57 13.42
C VAL A 31 0.07 -10.75 11.99
N LEU A 32 0.57 -11.78 11.28
CA LEU A 32 0.07 -12.13 9.94
C LEU A 32 -0.55 -13.52 10.00
N PHE A 33 -1.76 -13.67 9.44
CA PHE A 33 -2.54 -14.89 9.56
C PHE A 33 -2.77 -15.63 8.23
N ASP A 34 -2.64 -14.99 7.11
CA ASP A 34 -2.84 -15.58 5.77
C ASP A 34 -2.73 -14.45 4.75
N ILE A 35 -1.53 -13.93 4.57
CA ILE A 35 -1.33 -12.89 3.56
C ILE A 35 -1.03 -13.55 2.24
N THR A 36 -2.00 -13.49 1.33
CA THR A 36 -1.87 -13.98 -0.05
C THR A 36 -1.98 -12.78 -0.99
N LEU A 37 -0.87 -12.45 -1.66
CA LEU A 37 -0.73 -11.29 -2.54
C LEU A 37 0.00 -11.67 -3.82
N SER A 38 -0.33 -10.96 -4.89
CA SER A 38 0.36 -11.03 -6.17
C SER A 38 0.54 -9.61 -6.70
N VAL A 39 1.78 -9.16 -6.81
CA VAL A 39 2.11 -7.81 -7.30
C VAL A 39 2.58 -7.94 -8.75
N PRO A 40 1.85 -7.38 -9.71
CA PRO A 40 2.25 -7.37 -11.12
C PRO A 40 3.49 -6.52 -11.34
N GLU A 41 4.34 -6.94 -12.29
CA GLU A 41 5.50 -6.16 -12.73
C GLU A 41 5.05 -4.88 -13.44
N GLY A 42 5.77 -3.77 -13.22
CA GLY A 42 5.51 -2.47 -13.85
C GLY A 42 4.28 -1.74 -13.31
N SER A 43 3.81 -2.07 -12.13
CA SER A 43 2.64 -1.45 -11.49
C SER A 43 2.98 -0.76 -10.17
N ILE A 44 2.12 0.14 -9.75
CA ILE A 44 2.11 0.69 -8.38
C ILE A 44 1.05 -0.06 -7.57
N TYR A 45 1.50 -0.82 -6.60
CA TYR A 45 0.65 -1.64 -5.75
C TYR A 45 0.65 -1.13 -4.32
N ALA A 46 -0.51 -0.86 -3.75
CA ALA A 46 -0.63 -0.34 -2.40
C ALA A 46 -1.12 -1.41 -1.39
N LEU A 47 -0.43 -1.49 -0.25
CA LEU A 47 -0.91 -2.19 0.94
C LEU A 47 -1.55 -1.17 1.88
N VAL A 48 -2.87 -1.22 2.03
CA VAL A 48 -3.62 -0.26 2.86
C VAL A 48 -4.13 -0.94 4.12
N GLY A 49 -4.22 -0.17 5.19
CA GLY A 49 -4.76 -0.65 6.46
C GLY A 49 -4.37 0.26 7.61
N THR A 50 -5.03 0.10 8.73
CA THR A 50 -4.74 0.85 9.97
C THR A 50 -3.35 0.55 10.52
N ASN A 51 -2.86 1.38 11.43
CA ASN A 51 -1.62 1.11 12.15
C ASN A 51 -1.75 -0.20 12.93
N GLY A 52 -0.73 -1.06 12.81
CA GLY A 52 -0.75 -2.39 13.42
C GLY A 52 -1.47 -3.48 12.59
N ALA A 53 -2.03 -3.16 11.42
CA ALA A 53 -2.71 -4.16 10.56
C ALA A 53 -1.78 -5.25 10.00
N GLY A 54 -0.44 -5.03 10.00
CA GLY A 54 0.54 -5.99 9.51
C GLY A 54 1.31 -5.53 8.26
N LYS A 55 1.06 -4.32 7.73
CA LYS A 55 1.71 -3.77 6.53
C LYS A 55 3.25 -3.84 6.62
N THR A 56 3.84 -3.11 7.56
CA THR A 56 5.30 -3.10 7.81
C THR A 56 5.87 -4.50 8.06
N THR A 57 5.13 -5.37 8.76
CA THR A 57 5.57 -6.76 8.98
C THR A 57 5.64 -7.53 7.66
N THR A 58 4.65 -7.36 6.79
CA THR A 58 4.65 -7.96 5.44
C THR A 58 5.85 -7.45 4.64
N LEU A 59 6.10 -6.14 4.59
CA LEU A 59 7.26 -5.57 3.89
C LEU A 59 8.59 -6.10 4.44
N LYS A 60 8.73 -6.21 5.77
CA LYS A 60 9.95 -6.77 6.40
C LYS A 60 10.19 -8.23 6.04
N VAL A 61 9.14 -9.04 5.88
CA VAL A 61 9.29 -10.42 5.41
C VAL A 61 9.73 -10.44 3.94
N LEU A 62 9.12 -9.61 3.09
CA LEU A 62 9.49 -9.49 1.68
C LEU A 62 10.95 -9.06 1.49
N MET A 63 11.46 -8.21 2.37
CA MET A 63 12.84 -7.73 2.35
C MET A 63 13.83 -8.62 3.13
N ASN A 64 13.44 -9.85 3.50
CA ASN A 64 14.27 -10.77 4.30
C ASN A 64 14.79 -10.16 5.62
N LEU A 65 14.15 -9.12 6.14
CA LEU A 65 14.42 -8.54 7.46
C LEU A 65 13.75 -9.34 8.58
N LEU A 66 12.73 -10.12 8.23
CA LEU A 66 12.05 -11.06 9.12
C LEU A 66 11.87 -12.39 8.39
N ARG A 67 12.23 -13.49 9.05
CA ARG A 67 11.95 -14.82 8.52
C ARG A 67 10.48 -15.16 8.78
N PRO A 68 9.71 -15.56 7.76
CA PRO A 68 8.30 -15.93 7.93
C PRO A 68 8.16 -17.11 8.90
N SER A 69 7.08 -17.12 9.68
CA SER A 69 6.75 -18.23 10.58
C SER A 69 6.01 -19.34 9.84
N GLY A 70 5.42 -19.05 8.67
CA GLY A 70 4.71 -20.01 7.83
C GLY A 70 4.32 -19.39 6.48
N GLY A 71 3.89 -20.22 5.56
CA GLY A 71 3.53 -19.82 4.20
C GLY A 71 4.76 -19.63 3.30
N ILE A 72 4.55 -18.95 2.15
CA ILE A 72 5.57 -18.71 1.13
C ILE A 72 5.58 -17.22 0.83
N ALA A 73 6.77 -16.64 0.69
CA ALA A 73 6.98 -15.29 0.18
C ALA A 73 8.12 -15.32 -0.84
N ARG A 74 7.90 -14.74 -2.02
CA ARG A 74 8.87 -14.68 -3.12
C ARG A 74 8.97 -13.28 -3.68
N VAL A 75 10.19 -12.90 -4.04
CA VAL A 75 10.51 -11.68 -4.79
C VAL A 75 11.36 -12.09 -5.99
N PHE A 76 11.04 -11.62 -7.18
CA PHE A 76 11.66 -12.06 -8.45
C PHE A 76 11.60 -13.59 -8.66
N GLY A 77 10.58 -14.26 -8.10
CA GLY A 77 10.47 -15.72 -8.13
C GLY A 77 11.36 -16.46 -7.12
N VAL A 78 12.25 -15.77 -6.40
CA VAL A 78 13.16 -16.30 -5.38
C VAL A 78 12.49 -16.24 -4.01
N ASP A 79 12.60 -17.30 -3.21
CA ASP A 79 12.12 -17.31 -1.82
C ASP A 79 12.82 -16.19 -1.01
N THR A 80 12.06 -15.42 -0.22
CA THR A 80 12.61 -14.25 0.47
C THR A 80 13.76 -14.59 1.41
N VAL A 81 13.80 -15.78 2.00
CA VAL A 81 14.89 -16.22 2.88
C VAL A 81 16.18 -16.56 2.10
N GLN A 82 16.11 -16.63 0.76
CA GLN A 82 17.22 -16.92 -0.13
C GLN A 82 17.68 -15.68 -0.92
N LEU A 83 17.04 -14.51 -0.71
CA LEU A 83 17.46 -13.27 -1.34
C LEU A 83 18.92 -12.93 -0.98
N GLY A 84 19.72 -12.69 -1.99
CA GLY A 84 21.12 -12.35 -1.87
C GLY A 84 21.48 -11.00 -2.49
N GLU A 85 22.78 -10.76 -2.64
CA GLU A 85 23.31 -9.51 -3.19
C GLU A 85 22.74 -9.18 -4.58
N ARG A 86 22.61 -10.19 -5.44
CA ARG A 86 22.07 -10.04 -6.80
C ARG A 86 20.65 -9.50 -6.84
N GLU A 87 19.80 -10.00 -5.95
CA GLU A 87 18.40 -9.57 -5.86
C GLU A 87 18.31 -8.21 -5.18
N PHE A 88 19.04 -8.01 -4.07
CA PHE A 88 19.05 -6.72 -3.36
C PHE A 88 19.59 -5.56 -4.19
N ALA A 89 20.53 -5.80 -5.12
CA ALA A 89 20.99 -4.78 -6.05
C ALA A 89 19.91 -4.25 -7.00
N GLN A 90 18.76 -4.94 -7.09
CA GLN A 90 17.62 -4.58 -7.93
C GLN A 90 16.42 -4.09 -7.10
N ILE A 91 16.57 -3.96 -5.78
CA ILE A 91 15.50 -3.55 -4.85
C ILE A 91 15.86 -2.23 -4.20
N GLY A 92 14.99 -1.22 -4.33
CA GLY A 92 14.99 -0.04 -3.49
C GLY A 92 14.10 -0.28 -2.28
N TYR A 93 14.58 0.01 -1.07
CA TYR A 93 13.77 -0.10 0.13
C TYR A 93 13.89 1.14 1.01
N ILE A 94 12.77 1.79 1.27
CA ILE A 94 12.68 2.94 2.17
C ILE A 94 11.73 2.57 3.30
N SER A 95 12.25 2.47 4.52
CA SER A 95 11.43 2.18 5.70
C SER A 95 10.99 3.47 6.38
N GLU A 96 9.83 3.45 7.06
CA GLU A 96 9.32 4.57 7.86
C GLU A 96 10.34 5.08 8.89
N SER A 97 11.13 4.18 9.47
CA SER A 97 12.14 4.47 10.50
C SER A 97 13.57 4.54 9.96
N GLN A 98 13.74 4.71 8.64
CA GLN A 98 15.07 4.77 8.03
C GLN A 98 15.92 5.90 8.62
N GLN A 99 17.15 5.57 8.98
CA GLN A 99 18.12 6.55 9.44
C GLN A 99 19.26 6.66 8.43
N LEU A 100 19.40 7.82 7.84
CA LEU A 100 20.56 8.16 7.02
C LEU A 100 21.73 8.62 7.90
N PRO A 101 22.99 8.53 7.42
CA PRO A 101 24.19 8.93 8.18
C PRO A 101 24.20 10.46 8.40
N LYS A 102 23.71 10.89 9.56
CA LYS A 102 23.43 12.31 9.92
C LYS A 102 24.61 13.26 9.71
N TRP A 103 25.82 12.76 9.81
CA TRP A 103 27.07 13.55 9.69
C TRP A 103 27.50 13.85 8.26
N MET A 104 26.93 13.17 7.25
CA MET A 104 27.23 13.41 5.84
C MET A 104 26.40 14.54 5.27
N THR A 105 26.94 15.26 4.26
CA THR A 105 26.13 16.07 3.36
C THR A 105 25.38 15.18 2.38
N VAL A 106 24.36 15.74 1.69
CA VAL A 106 23.66 14.99 0.63
C VAL A 106 24.63 14.49 -0.42
N GLN A 107 25.57 15.34 -0.89
CA GLN A 107 26.57 14.94 -1.87
C GLN A 107 27.46 13.81 -1.36
N GLN A 108 27.98 13.95 -0.13
CA GLN A 108 28.82 12.89 0.47
C GLN A 108 28.10 11.57 0.60
N PHE A 109 26.82 11.59 0.93
CA PHE A 109 26.00 10.38 1.02
C PHE A 109 25.84 9.71 -0.35
N LEU A 110 25.52 10.47 -1.40
CA LEU A 110 25.40 9.93 -2.76
C LEU A 110 26.73 9.38 -3.28
N ASP A 111 27.82 10.12 -3.08
CA ASP A 111 29.17 9.68 -3.48
C ASP A 111 29.60 8.40 -2.75
N TYR A 112 29.25 8.26 -1.47
CA TYR A 112 29.51 7.06 -0.69
C TYR A 112 28.71 5.85 -1.20
N CYS A 113 27.44 6.05 -1.60
CA CYS A 113 26.57 4.98 -2.03
C CYS A 113 26.82 4.51 -3.47
N ARG A 114 27.18 5.42 -4.37
CA ARG A 114 27.32 5.17 -5.81
C ARG A 114 28.18 3.95 -6.16
N PRO A 115 29.35 3.71 -5.54
CA PRO A 115 30.21 2.57 -5.89
C PRO A 115 29.60 1.18 -5.60
N PHE A 116 28.57 1.10 -4.74
CA PHE A 116 27.92 -0.17 -4.41
C PHE A 116 26.91 -0.64 -5.46
N TYR A 117 26.52 0.26 -6.39
CA TYR A 117 25.49 -0.03 -7.39
C TYR A 117 26.03 0.15 -8.81
N PRO A 118 26.42 -0.93 -9.50
CA PRO A 118 26.97 -0.86 -10.88
C PRO A 118 25.99 -0.25 -11.90
N THR A 119 24.68 -0.29 -11.61
CA THR A 119 23.61 0.26 -12.44
C THR A 119 23.29 1.72 -12.13
N TRP A 120 24.09 2.39 -11.29
CA TRP A 120 23.90 3.78 -10.96
C TRP A 120 23.88 4.68 -12.19
N ASP A 121 22.84 5.48 -12.34
CA ASP A 121 22.66 6.40 -13.46
C ASP A 121 22.92 7.86 -13.04
N PRO A 122 24.09 8.43 -13.41
CA PRO A 122 24.43 9.81 -13.05
C PRO A 122 23.49 10.84 -13.70
N ALA A 123 22.90 10.53 -14.87
CA ALA A 123 21.98 11.45 -15.54
C ALA A 123 20.63 11.49 -14.80
N LEU A 124 20.17 10.35 -14.30
CA LEU A 124 18.97 10.27 -13.46
C LEU A 124 19.19 10.97 -12.12
N GLU A 125 20.35 10.74 -11.47
CA GLU A 125 20.75 11.44 -10.24
C GLU A 125 20.67 12.96 -10.42
N ALA A 126 21.31 13.50 -11.46
CA ALA A 126 21.32 14.95 -11.73
C ALA A 126 19.91 15.52 -11.97
N ARG A 127 19.05 14.78 -12.68
CA ARG A 127 17.65 15.18 -12.88
C ARG A 127 16.89 15.22 -11.57
N LEU A 128 17.04 14.17 -10.73
CA LEU A 128 16.32 14.09 -9.45
C LEU A 128 16.83 15.10 -8.44
N LEU A 129 18.14 15.42 -8.43
CA LEU A 129 18.69 16.52 -7.62
C LEU A 129 18.03 17.85 -7.95
N THR A 130 17.92 18.17 -9.24
CA THR A 130 17.29 19.42 -9.71
C THR A 130 15.80 19.40 -9.42
N ARG A 131 15.10 18.31 -9.72
CA ARG A 131 13.66 18.20 -9.54
C ARG A 131 13.23 18.36 -8.09
N PHE A 132 13.92 17.68 -7.18
CA PHE A 132 13.59 17.69 -5.75
C PHE A 132 14.15 18.91 -5.03
N ASP A 133 14.88 19.80 -5.74
CA ASP A 133 15.55 20.98 -5.20
C ASP A 133 16.39 20.63 -3.95
N LEU A 134 17.28 19.63 -4.11
CA LEU A 134 18.03 19.09 -2.97
C LEU A 134 19.29 19.94 -2.67
N PRO A 135 19.46 20.38 -1.41
CA PRO A 135 20.62 21.16 -0.99
C PRO A 135 21.84 20.24 -0.79
N VAL A 136 22.63 20.03 -1.86
CA VAL A 136 23.71 19.03 -1.91
C VAL A 136 24.81 19.22 -0.85
N ASP A 137 25.04 20.47 -0.43
CA ASP A 137 26.09 20.85 0.55
C ASP A 137 25.59 20.82 2.00
N ARG A 138 24.27 20.67 2.23
CA ARG A 138 23.72 20.57 3.58
C ARG A 138 23.86 19.19 4.15
N ARG A 139 24.08 19.11 5.46
CA ARG A 139 24.14 17.86 6.21
C ARG A 139 22.75 17.25 6.34
N LEU A 140 22.70 15.91 6.37
CA LEU A 140 21.44 15.16 6.46
C LEU A 140 20.68 15.41 7.78
N ASP A 141 21.38 15.74 8.88
CA ASP A 141 20.74 16.12 10.16
C ASP A 141 20.11 17.52 10.19
N GLU A 142 20.42 18.36 9.19
CA GLU A 142 19.85 19.71 9.05
C GLU A 142 18.61 19.74 8.13
N LEU A 143 18.27 18.61 7.51
CA LEU A 143 17.19 18.51 6.55
C LEU A 143 15.83 18.24 7.22
N SER A 144 14.78 18.79 6.62
CA SER A 144 13.41 18.44 6.99
C SER A 144 13.13 16.96 6.69
N ARG A 145 12.11 16.39 7.32
CA ARG A 145 11.66 15.02 7.03
C ARG A 145 11.31 14.83 5.55
N GLY A 146 10.64 15.82 4.95
CA GLY A 146 10.30 15.78 3.52
C GLY A 146 11.53 15.77 2.63
N THR A 147 12.52 16.61 2.93
CA THR A 147 13.78 16.67 2.19
C THR A 147 14.58 15.37 2.35
N LEU A 148 14.62 14.78 3.56
CA LEU A 148 15.25 13.47 3.79
C LEU A 148 14.57 12.35 2.99
N MET A 149 13.23 12.39 2.89
CA MET A 149 12.48 11.45 2.08
C MET A 149 12.82 11.57 0.59
N LYS A 150 12.93 12.79 0.07
CA LYS A 150 13.36 13.06 -1.31
C LYS A 150 14.80 12.55 -1.56
N VAL A 151 15.72 12.74 -0.62
CA VAL A 151 17.09 12.18 -0.71
C VAL A 151 17.05 10.65 -0.74
N SER A 152 16.26 10.02 0.13
CA SER A 152 16.09 8.57 0.15
C SER A 152 15.50 8.03 -1.14
N LEU A 153 14.52 8.74 -1.71
CA LEU A 153 13.89 8.38 -2.97
C LEU A 153 14.87 8.53 -4.14
N LEU A 154 15.60 9.66 -4.21
CA LEU A 154 16.65 9.85 -5.22
C LEU A 154 17.67 8.72 -5.16
N PHE A 155 18.23 8.42 -3.99
CA PHE A 155 19.18 7.35 -3.79
C PHE A 155 18.62 6.01 -4.29
N SER A 156 17.38 5.69 -3.87
CA SER A 156 16.75 4.41 -4.22
C SER A 156 16.38 4.29 -5.70
N LEU A 157 16.20 5.39 -6.41
CA LEU A 157 15.90 5.40 -7.86
C LEU A 157 17.16 5.48 -8.72
N ALA A 158 18.25 6.09 -8.22
CA ALA A 158 19.43 6.38 -9.01
C ALA A 158 20.13 5.13 -9.61
N TYR A 159 19.95 3.97 -9.01
CA TYR A 159 20.48 2.70 -9.53
C TYR A 159 19.45 1.88 -10.32
N ARG A 160 18.31 2.49 -10.70
CA ARG A 160 17.25 1.88 -11.54
C ARG A 160 16.76 0.53 -11.01
N PRO A 161 16.20 0.49 -9.80
CA PRO A 161 15.69 -0.75 -9.23
C PRO A 161 14.51 -1.28 -10.04
N LYS A 162 14.37 -2.60 -10.14
CA LYS A 162 13.16 -3.23 -10.69
C LYS A 162 12.00 -3.24 -9.72
N LEU A 163 12.30 -3.21 -8.42
CA LEU A 163 11.32 -3.16 -7.34
C LEU A 163 11.68 -2.06 -6.35
N LEU A 164 10.75 -1.15 -6.10
CA LEU A 164 10.85 -0.13 -5.05
C LEU A 164 9.82 -0.42 -3.98
N VAL A 165 10.25 -0.63 -2.74
CA VAL A 165 9.38 -0.91 -1.59
C VAL A 165 9.43 0.27 -0.64
N LEU A 166 8.27 0.83 -0.32
CA LEU A 166 8.12 2.03 0.49
C LEU A 166 7.19 1.76 1.68
N ASP A 167 7.69 2.00 2.88
CA ASP A 167 6.90 1.84 4.11
C ASP A 167 6.48 3.22 4.64
N GLU A 168 5.18 3.55 4.50
CA GLU A 168 4.56 4.83 4.91
C GLU A 168 5.33 6.09 4.42
N PRO A 169 5.64 6.21 3.10
CA PRO A 169 6.53 7.25 2.59
C PRO A 169 5.97 8.67 2.72
N PHE A 170 4.66 8.83 2.82
CA PHE A 170 4.00 10.14 2.93
C PHE A 170 3.81 10.63 4.37
N GLY A 171 4.10 9.77 5.35
CA GLY A 171 3.89 10.07 6.76
C GLY A 171 4.65 11.32 7.23
N GLY A 172 3.91 12.38 7.65
CA GLY A 172 4.48 13.61 8.18
C GLY A 172 5.17 14.50 7.14
N LEU A 173 4.90 14.30 5.85
CA LEU A 173 5.31 15.23 4.79
C LEU A 173 4.30 16.37 4.66
N ASP A 174 4.81 17.56 4.33
CA ASP A 174 3.97 18.67 3.87
C ASP A 174 3.41 18.40 2.45
N PRO A 175 2.36 19.13 2.00
CA PRO A 175 1.73 18.89 0.70
C PRO A 175 2.68 18.99 -0.50
N VAL A 176 3.66 19.88 -0.46
CA VAL A 176 4.63 20.07 -1.55
C VAL A 176 5.56 18.86 -1.64
N ALA A 177 6.11 18.42 -0.51
CA ALA A 177 6.96 17.25 -0.47
C ALA A 177 6.21 15.96 -0.89
N ARG A 178 4.91 15.84 -0.53
CA ARG A 178 4.06 14.73 -0.97
C ARG A 178 3.90 14.70 -2.50
N ASP A 179 3.62 15.86 -3.09
CA ASP A 179 3.44 15.96 -4.54
C ASP A 179 4.74 15.62 -5.28
N ASP A 180 5.89 16.14 -4.83
CA ASP A 180 7.20 15.81 -5.39
C ASP A 180 7.50 14.31 -5.34
N VAL A 181 7.24 13.65 -4.21
CA VAL A 181 7.42 12.19 -4.04
C VAL A 181 6.48 11.43 -4.97
N THR A 182 5.19 11.81 -5.00
CA THR A 182 4.17 11.19 -5.88
C THR A 182 4.59 11.26 -7.34
N GLN A 183 4.98 12.42 -7.81
CA GLN A 183 5.43 12.61 -9.19
C GLN A 183 6.70 11.82 -9.50
N GLY A 184 7.66 11.77 -8.57
CA GLY A 184 8.86 10.96 -8.72
C GLY A 184 8.57 9.48 -8.88
N LEU A 185 7.60 8.95 -8.13
CA LEU A 185 7.15 7.55 -8.23
C LEU A 185 6.44 7.28 -9.55
N LEU A 186 5.51 8.14 -9.97
CA LEU A 186 4.79 8.00 -11.24
C LEU A 186 5.75 7.95 -12.43
N GLU A 187 6.74 8.83 -12.46
CA GLU A 187 7.75 8.84 -13.55
C GLU A 187 8.61 7.58 -13.56
N SER A 188 8.96 7.05 -12.40
CA SER A 188 9.78 5.83 -12.31
C SER A 188 9.07 4.61 -12.91
N VAL A 189 7.74 4.55 -12.77
CA VAL A 189 6.91 3.47 -13.32
C VAL A 189 6.58 3.70 -14.80
N GLN A 190 6.28 4.94 -15.20
CA GLN A 190 5.98 5.27 -16.61
C GLN A 190 7.13 4.93 -17.58
N GLN A 191 8.37 4.94 -17.10
CA GLN A 191 9.52 4.49 -17.87
C GLN A 191 9.56 2.95 -18.04
N GLY A 192 8.62 2.23 -17.43
CA GLY A 192 8.42 0.77 -17.57
C GLY A 192 9.46 -0.11 -16.88
N GLU A 193 10.33 0.48 -16.07
CA GLU A 193 11.49 -0.22 -15.48
C GLU A 193 11.29 -0.61 -14.02
N THR A 194 10.41 0.08 -13.28
CA THR A 194 10.27 -0.09 -11.84
C THR A 194 8.84 -0.48 -11.44
N THR A 195 8.71 -1.49 -10.60
CA THR A 195 7.46 -1.80 -9.88
C THR A 195 7.54 -1.16 -8.50
N VAL A 196 6.44 -0.58 -8.03
CA VAL A 196 6.38 0.06 -6.71
C VAL A 196 5.41 -0.72 -5.81
N LEU A 197 5.89 -1.11 -4.63
CA LEU A 197 5.06 -1.61 -3.54
C LEU A 197 5.09 -0.59 -2.41
N ILE A 198 3.93 -0.01 -2.08
CA ILE A 198 3.82 1.03 -1.06
C ILE A 198 2.90 0.59 0.07
N SER A 199 3.28 0.80 1.32
CA SER A 199 2.35 0.74 2.44
C SER A 199 1.81 2.14 2.75
N SER A 200 0.52 2.25 3.03
CA SER A 200 -0.09 3.50 3.47
C SER A 200 -1.31 3.26 4.34
N HIS A 201 -1.59 4.20 5.22
CA HIS A 201 -2.88 4.34 5.89
C HIS A 201 -3.71 5.51 5.32
N ASP A 202 -3.13 6.28 4.40
CA ASP A 202 -3.78 7.40 3.72
C ASP A 202 -4.37 6.93 2.39
N ILE A 203 -5.69 6.79 2.37
CA ILE A 203 -6.43 6.25 1.23
C ILE A 203 -6.44 7.24 0.05
N GLU A 204 -6.44 8.54 0.32
CA GLU A 204 -6.48 9.57 -0.73
C GLU A 204 -5.18 9.57 -1.55
N GLU A 205 -4.03 9.36 -0.91
CA GLU A 205 -2.74 9.19 -1.60
C GLU A 205 -2.72 7.94 -2.46
N VAL A 206 -3.28 6.84 -1.94
CA VAL A 206 -3.36 5.57 -2.67
C VAL A 206 -4.24 5.69 -3.91
N GLU A 207 -5.41 6.34 -3.79
CA GLU A 207 -6.34 6.55 -4.91
C GLU A 207 -5.70 7.35 -6.06
N ARG A 208 -4.80 8.29 -5.72
CA ARG A 208 -4.11 9.14 -6.71
C ARG A 208 -2.93 8.44 -7.39
N LEU A 209 -2.36 7.41 -6.79
CA LEU A 209 -1.06 6.87 -7.18
C LEU A 209 -1.13 5.43 -7.65
N ALA A 210 -1.92 4.57 -7.00
CA ALA A 210 -1.84 3.13 -7.18
C ALA A 210 -2.74 2.61 -8.31
N ASP A 211 -2.27 1.56 -9.00
CA ASP A 211 -3.06 0.79 -9.97
C ASP A 211 -3.90 -0.27 -9.26
N SER A 212 -3.32 -0.85 -8.20
CA SER A 212 -3.93 -1.94 -7.44
C SER A 212 -3.75 -1.74 -5.95
N VAL A 213 -4.67 -2.28 -5.18
CA VAL A 213 -4.69 -2.14 -3.73
C VAL A 213 -5.05 -3.45 -3.05
N ALA A 214 -4.38 -3.73 -1.92
CA ALA A 214 -4.81 -4.75 -0.97
C ALA A 214 -5.13 -4.10 0.37
N LEU A 215 -6.31 -4.35 0.90
CA LEU A 215 -6.67 -3.98 2.27
C LEU A 215 -6.22 -5.06 3.23
N ILE A 216 -5.33 -4.68 4.14
CA ILE A 216 -4.92 -5.54 5.27
C ILE A 216 -5.61 -5.03 6.54
N ASP A 217 -6.33 -5.91 7.19
CA ASP A 217 -6.93 -5.67 8.50
C ASP A 217 -6.65 -6.85 9.42
N SER A 218 -6.17 -6.54 10.63
CA SER A 218 -5.89 -7.54 11.67
C SER A 218 -5.07 -8.73 11.15
N GLY A 219 -4.04 -8.45 10.34
CA GLY A 219 -3.13 -9.43 9.78
C GLY A 219 -3.70 -10.32 8.67
N ARG A 220 -4.82 -9.93 8.06
CA ARG A 220 -5.47 -10.66 6.96
C ARG A 220 -5.73 -9.75 5.78
N VAL A 221 -5.62 -10.28 4.57
CA VAL A 221 -6.07 -9.58 3.36
C VAL A 221 -7.58 -9.70 3.28
N LYS A 222 -8.28 -8.57 3.26
CA LYS A 222 -9.72 -8.51 3.08
C LYS A 222 -10.11 -8.58 1.61
N PHE A 223 -9.39 -7.84 0.78
CA PHE A 223 -9.46 -7.91 -0.67
C PHE A 223 -8.13 -7.43 -1.28
N ALA A 224 -7.91 -7.83 -2.53
CA ALA A 224 -6.75 -7.43 -3.33
C ALA A 224 -7.18 -7.38 -4.80
N GLU A 225 -7.29 -6.18 -5.36
CA GLU A 225 -7.75 -5.95 -6.73
C GLU A 225 -7.32 -4.60 -7.28
N THR A 226 -7.58 -4.34 -8.55
CA THR A 226 -7.30 -3.03 -9.16
C THR A 226 -8.26 -1.97 -8.62
N ILE A 227 -7.78 -0.72 -8.52
CA ILE A 227 -8.63 0.41 -8.11
C ILE A 227 -9.80 0.59 -9.08
N GLU A 228 -9.57 0.40 -10.38
CA GLU A 228 -10.63 0.45 -11.39
C GLU A 228 -11.75 -0.56 -11.10
N SER A 229 -11.39 -1.81 -10.77
CA SER A 229 -12.35 -2.86 -10.39
C SER A 229 -13.17 -2.46 -9.17
N LEU A 230 -12.51 -1.97 -8.11
CA LEU A 230 -13.18 -1.50 -6.91
C LEU A 230 -14.15 -0.35 -7.21
N LEU A 231 -13.67 0.70 -7.85
CA LEU A 231 -14.50 1.85 -8.20
C LEU A 231 -15.61 1.47 -9.20
N GLY A 232 -15.42 0.42 -9.99
CA GLY A 232 -16.43 -0.12 -10.90
C GLY A 232 -17.59 -0.83 -10.22
N ARG A 233 -17.29 -1.69 -9.24
CA ARG A 233 -18.26 -2.60 -8.61
C ARG A 233 -18.94 -2.08 -7.35
N PHE A 234 -18.49 -0.95 -6.80
CA PHE A 234 -19.16 -0.32 -5.65
C PHE A 234 -19.96 0.89 -6.07
N ARG A 235 -21.24 0.95 -5.65
CA ARG A 235 -22.12 2.13 -5.87
C ARG A 235 -22.94 2.39 -4.64
N ARG A 236 -23.14 3.65 -4.35
CA ARG A 236 -24.18 4.09 -3.40
C ARG A 236 -25.50 4.12 -4.12
N ILE A 237 -26.48 3.49 -3.52
CA ILE A 237 -27.87 3.48 -3.99
C ILE A 237 -28.70 4.26 -3.00
N GLU A 238 -29.37 5.30 -3.46
CA GLU A 238 -30.33 6.08 -2.67
C GLU A 238 -31.72 5.86 -3.24
N VAL A 239 -32.63 5.46 -2.36
CA VAL A 239 -34.01 5.14 -2.69
C VAL A 239 -34.91 6.10 -1.92
N ALA A 240 -35.68 6.92 -2.65
CA ALA A 240 -36.73 7.78 -2.07
C ALA A 240 -38.06 7.03 -2.09
N GLN A 241 -38.56 6.69 -0.92
CA GLN A 241 -39.83 5.99 -0.73
C GLN A 241 -40.50 6.48 0.54
N GLU A 242 -41.85 6.70 0.50
CA GLU A 242 -42.63 7.16 1.67
C GLU A 242 -42.80 6.08 2.72
N GLU A 243 -42.79 4.82 2.36
CA GLU A 243 -42.94 3.69 3.27
C GLU A 243 -41.62 3.13 3.74
N MET A 244 -41.51 2.79 5.03
CA MET A 244 -40.34 2.18 5.63
C MET A 244 -40.15 0.76 5.09
N TRP A 245 -38.98 0.49 4.49
CA TRP A 245 -38.66 -0.83 3.97
C TRP A 245 -38.47 -1.85 5.09
N LEU A 246 -39.42 -2.78 5.20
CA LEU A 246 -39.46 -3.84 6.22
C LEU A 246 -38.95 -5.22 5.70
N ALA A 247 -38.40 -5.28 4.49
CA ALA A 247 -37.99 -6.56 3.93
C ALA A 247 -36.82 -7.19 4.74
N ASN A 248 -37.08 -8.33 5.35
CA ASN A 248 -36.11 -9.13 6.10
C ASN A 248 -35.09 -9.84 5.19
N SER A 249 -35.25 -9.84 3.85
CA SER A 249 -34.37 -10.43 2.88
C SER A 249 -33.91 -9.41 1.86
N HIS A 250 -32.63 -9.15 1.84
CA HIS A 250 -31.96 -8.29 0.87
C HIS A 250 -30.77 -9.02 0.26
N PRO A 251 -30.32 -8.63 -0.95
CA PRO A 251 -29.10 -9.17 -1.53
C PRO A 251 -27.91 -9.04 -0.56
N PRO A 252 -27.06 -10.08 -0.40
CA PRO A 252 -25.87 -10.01 0.46
C PRO A 252 -24.89 -8.90 0.07
N ALA A 253 -24.92 -8.49 -1.21
CA ALA A 253 -24.08 -7.41 -1.73
C ALA A 253 -24.51 -6.01 -1.26
N TRP A 254 -25.71 -5.86 -0.69
CA TRP A 254 -26.20 -4.57 -0.18
C TRP A 254 -25.79 -4.39 1.28
N ILE A 255 -24.76 -3.60 1.48
CA ILE A 255 -24.13 -3.33 2.79
C ILE A 255 -24.39 -1.90 3.27
N ASN A 256 -24.10 -1.59 4.53
CA ASN A 256 -24.17 -0.25 5.14
C ASN A 256 -25.52 0.45 4.89
N ARG A 257 -26.60 -0.20 5.28
CA ARG A 257 -27.95 0.34 5.08
C ARG A 257 -28.32 1.33 6.16
N GLU A 258 -28.81 2.47 5.70
CA GLU A 258 -29.38 3.52 6.54
C GLU A 258 -30.75 3.90 6.01
N SER A 259 -31.69 4.08 6.90
CA SER A 259 -33.05 4.55 6.56
C SER A 259 -33.42 5.70 7.47
N ALA A 260 -33.73 6.86 6.90
CA ALA A 260 -34.14 8.04 7.62
C ALA A 260 -35.06 8.91 6.74
N ALA A 261 -36.13 9.47 7.34
CA ALA A 261 -36.99 10.48 6.73
C ALA A 261 -37.51 10.13 5.32
N GLY A 262 -37.96 8.88 5.10
CA GLY A 262 -38.48 8.46 3.80
C GLY A 262 -37.42 8.21 2.72
N ARG A 263 -36.16 8.07 3.11
CA ARG A 263 -35.06 7.70 2.23
C ARG A 263 -34.32 6.50 2.80
N THR A 264 -33.94 5.57 1.94
CA THR A 264 -33.06 4.45 2.25
C THR A 264 -31.80 4.56 1.42
N SER A 265 -30.65 4.49 2.04
CA SER A 265 -29.35 4.49 1.41
C SER A 265 -28.63 3.18 1.73
N PHE A 266 -27.95 2.59 0.76
CA PHE A 266 -27.09 1.42 0.93
C PHE A 266 -26.00 1.40 -0.13
N ILE A 267 -24.99 0.56 0.09
CA ILE A 267 -23.91 0.34 -0.87
C ILE A 267 -24.10 -1.01 -1.52
N ASP A 268 -24.17 -1.05 -2.85
CA ASP A 268 -24.08 -2.28 -3.62
C ASP A 268 -22.60 -2.58 -3.90
N SER A 269 -22.07 -3.65 -3.30
CA SER A 269 -20.68 -4.09 -3.44
C SER A 269 -20.40 -4.99 -4.63
N ALA A 270 -21.43 -5.35 -5.39
CA ALA A 270 -21.38 -6.14 -6.60
C ALA A 270 -22.18 -5.51 -7.74
N TYR A 271 -22.12 -4.19 -7.85
CA TYR A 271 -22.89 -3.41 -8.79
C TYR A 271 -22.74 -3.92 -10.22
N ASN A 272 -23.86 -4.23 -10.80
CA ASN A 272 -24.06 -4.41 -12.25
C ASN A 272 -25.33 -3.66 -12.61
N ARG A 273 -25.24 -2.76 -13.58
CA ARG A 273 -26.33 -1.82 -13.88
C ARG A 273 -27.68 -2.50 -14.05
N GLU A 274 -27.77 -3.49 -14.93
CA GLU A 274 -29.02 -4.18 -15.24
C GLU A 274 -29.54 -4.99 -14.05
N ALA A 275 -28.64 -5.72 -13.38
CA ALA A 275 -29.00 -6.54 -12.23
C ALA A 275 -29.43 -5.70 -11.05
N THR A 276 -28.70 -4.61 -10.75
CA THR A 276 -28.98 -3.70 -9.63
C THR A 276 -30.29 -2.95 -9.86
N GLU A 277 -30.51 -2.41 -11.07
CA GLU A 277 -31.78 -1.74 -11.43
C GLU A 277 -32.98 -2.70 -11.31
N SER A 278 -32.85 -3.93 -11.80
CA SER A 278 -33.88 -4.97 -11.68
C SER A 278 -34.18 -5.33 -10.22
N LEU A 279 -33.15 -5.49 -9.39
CA LEU A 279 -33.29 -5.76 -7.96
C LEU A 279 -33.93 -4.57 -7.23
N CYS A 280 -33.51 -3.34 -7.53
CA CYS A 280 -34.13 -2.14 -6.97
C CYS A 280 -35.61 -2.04 -7.34
N GLN A 281 -35.97 -2.30 -8.60
CA GLN A 281 -37.35 -2.28 -9.06
C GLN A 281 -38.21 -3.36 -8.36
N LYS A 282 -37.62 -4.55 -8.09
CA LYS A 282 -38.30 -5.63 -7.36
C LYS A 282 -38.53 -5.30 -5.90
N HIS A 283 -37.54 -4.68 -5.24
CA HIS A 283 -37.62 -4.37 -3.80
C HIS A 283 -38.29 -3.02 -3.53
N PHE A 284 -38.27 -2.10 -4.49
CA PHE A 284 -38.80 -0.73 -4.39
C PHE A 284 -39.57 -0.32 -5.66
N PRO A 285 -40.72 -0.97 -5.95
CA PRO A 285 -41.41 -0.88 -7.25
C PRO A 285 -41.86 0.52 -7.65
N PHE A 286 -42.02 1.45 -6.69
CA PHE A 286 -42.50 2.81 -6.97
C PHE A 286 -41.51 3.90 -6.54
N ALA A 287 -40.33 3.53 -6.15
CA ALA A 287 -39.32 4.45 -5.64
C ALA A 287 -38.49 5.10 -6.74
N THR A 288 -38.08 6.33 -6.49
CA THR A 288 -36.99 6.94 -7.31
C THR A 288 -35.68 6.46 -6.78
N VAL A 289 -34.86 5.83 -7.66
CA VAL A 289 -33.55 5.29 -7.37
C VAL A 289 -32.48 6.20 -7.96
N GLN A 290 -31.52 6.64 -7.13
CA GLN A 290 -30.33 7.35 -7.54
C GLN A 290 -29.11 6.47 -7.30
N ILE A 291 -28.22 6.38 -8.30
CA ILE A 291 -27.00 5.57 -8.25
C ILE A 291 -25.81 6.51 -8.36
N GLN A 292 -24.93 6.47 -7.37
CA GLN A 292 -23.78 7.36 -7.27
C GLN A 292 -22.47 6.56 -7.18
N PRO A 293 -21.38 7.02 -7.82
CA PRO A 293 -20.06 6.45 -7.60
C PRO A 293 -19.60 6.70 -6.16
N LEU A 294 -18.74 5.82 -5.66
CA LEU A 294 -18.06 5.97 -4.38
C LEU A 294 -16.60 6.29 -4.61
N SER A 295 -16.00 7.10 -3.73
CA SER A 295 -14.56 7.22 -3.60
C SER A 295 -13.94 5.96 -2.98
N LEU A 296 -12.66 5.75 -3.17
CA LEU A 296 -11.94 4.65 -2.54
C LEU A 296 -12.07 4.69 -1.02
N ARG A 297 -12.03 5.90 -0.43
CA ARG A 297 -12.22 6.10 1.01
C ARG A 297 -13.57 5.60 1.52
N GLU A 298 -14.65 5.89 0.80
CA GLU A 298 -15.99 5.43 1.17
C GLU A 298 -16.12 3.91 1.09
N ILE A 299 -15.47 3.29 0.08
CA ILE A 299 -15.42 1.82 -0.06
C ILE A 299 -14.69 1.16 1.13
N PHE A 300 -13.61 1.76 1.61
CA PHE A 300 -12.83 1.20 2.74
C PHE A 300 -13.54 1.34 4.09
N ILE A 301 -14.45 2.30 4.22
CA ILE A 301 -15.25 2.51 5.45
C ILE A 301 -16.50 1.60 5.45
N ALA A 302 -16.94 1.17 4.27
CA ALA A 302 -18.11 0.33 4.08
C ALA A 302 -17.87 -1.13 4.44
#